data_660ac0033205ad1fc8604bd284edd03a
#
_entry.id   660ac0033205ad1fc8604bd284edd03a
#
_cell.length_a   1.000
_cell.length_b   1.000
_cell.length_c   1.000
_cell.angle_alpha   90.00
_cell.angle_beta   90.00
_cell.angle_gamma   90.00
#
_symmetry.space_group_name_H-M   'P 1'
#
loop_
_entity.id
_entity.type
_entity.pdbx_description
1 polymer ?
#
loop_
_entity_poly.entity_id
_entity_poly.type
_entity_poly.pdbx_seq_one_letter_code
_entity_poly.pdbx_strand_id
1 'polypeptide(L)'
;MAHESVAALERLDVLIGRWKTEGRTTDASVGTADRIDAVDTYERLPGGALLHLVDAKVGEQKVEGAEIIGYDPARGCYLTQYFGSDGPAAYDASLSEDNGAVVWTMRGKKDRFSGTFNEERNVITGHWDALDDDSNWRPWMDITLTKQPSQ
;
A
#
# COMPACT_ATOMS: atom_id res chain seq x y z
N MET A 1 3.42 8.56 24.93
CA MET A 1 3.19 9.06 23.56
C MET A 1 4.36 8.77 22.65
N ALA A 2 5.58 9.19 22.98
CA ALA A 2 6.76 8.87 22.16
C ALA A 2 7.01 7.35 22.06
N HIS A 3 6.76 6.61 23.13
CA HIS A 3 6.93 5.14 23.13
C HIS A 3 5.95 4.44 22.20
N GLU A 4 4.71 4.89 22.14
CA GLU A 4 3.71 4.32 21.26
C GLU A 4 4.08 4.54 19.79
N SER A 5 4.57 5.74 19.46
CA SER A 5 4.99 6.06 18.09
C SER A 5 6.20 5.22 17.68
N VAL A 6 7.19 5.06 18.56
CA VAL A 6 8.38 4.25 18.26
C VAL A 6 7.96 2.80 18.01
N ALA A 7 7.17 2.20 18.89
CA ALA A 7 6.73 0.82 18.75
C ALA A 7 5.89 0.63 17.51
N ALA A 8 4.98 1.58 17.22
CA ALA A 8 4.12 1.51 16.02
C ALA A 8 4.95 1.58 14.74
N LEU A 9 5.92 2.49 14.69
CA LEU A 9 6.78 2.62 13.51
C LEU A 9 7.70 1.41 13.33
N GLU A 10 8.17 0.79 14.42
CA GLU A 10 8.97 -0.43 14.34
C GLU A 10 8.18 -1.60 13.73
N ARG A 11 6.89 -1.68 13.99
CA ARG A 11 6.04 -2.73 13.40
C ARG A 11 5.99 -2.64 11.87
N LEU A 12 6.28 -1.48 11.30
CA LEU A 12 6.34 -1.29 9.85
C LEU A 12 7.59 -1.92 9.22
N ASP A 13 8.50 -2.48 10.01
CA ASP A 13 9.67 -3.20 9.48
C ASP A 13 9.26 -4.29 8.49
N VAL A 14 8.07 -4.85 8.65
CA VAL A 14 7.54 -5.87 7.75
C VAL A 14 7.42 -5.39 6.31
N LEU A 15 7.26 -4.07 6.10
CA LEU A 15 7.17 -3.47 4.77
C LEU A 15 8.53 -3.15 4.16
N ILE A 16 9.57 -2.97 4.96
CA ILE A 16 10.87 -2.49 4.48
C ILE A 16 11.48 -3.46 3.49
N GLY A 17 11.93 -2.93 2.37
CA GLY A 17 12.57 -3.69 1.32
C GLY A 17 12.10 -3.27 -0.07
N ARG A 18 12.48 -4.05 -1.04
CA ARG A 18 12.10 -3.87 -2.43
C ARG A 18 11.13 -4.99 -2.81
N TRP A 19 9.99 -4.61 -3.36
CA TRP A 19 8.92 -5.54 -3.71
C TRP A 19 8.63 -5.46 -5.20
N LYS A 20 8.53 -6.60 -5.85
CA LYS A 20 8.00 -6.67 -7.20
C LYS A 20 6.50 -6.84 -7.10
N THR A 21 5.76 -5.94 -7.75
CA THR A 21 4.30 -5.91 -7.70
C THR A 21 3.75 -6.29 -9.08
N GLU A 22 2.87 -7.25 -9.10
CA GLU A 22 2.22 -7.74 -10.32
C GLU A 22 0.73 -7.86 -10.06
N GLY A 23 -0.07 -7.56 -11.08
CA GLY A 23 -1.52 -7.68 -10.94
C GLY A 23 -2.27 -7.19 -12.15
N ARG A 24 -3.55 -6.94 -11.93
CA ARG A 24 -4.47 -6.48 -12.97
C ARG A 24 -5.52 -5.55 -12.40
N THR A 25 -5.96 -4.62 -13.22
CA THR A 25 -7.18 -3.88 -12.91
C THR A 25 -8.38 -4.80 -13.12
N THR A 26 -9.40 -4.61 -12.30
CA THR A 26 -10.58 -5.49 -12.30
C THR A 26 -11.85 -4.81 -12.79
N ASP A 27 -11.75 -3.57 -13.29
CA ASP A 27 -12.91 -2.84 -13.78
C ASP A 27 -13.30 -3.36 -15.18
N ALA A 28 -14.24 -4.30 -15.17
CA ALA A 28 -14.75 -4.91 -16.41
C ALA A 28 -15.67 -3.99 -17.21
N SER A 29 -16.05 -2.83 -16.67
CA SER A 29 -16.97 -1.91 -17.38
C SER A 29 -16.30 -1.18 -18.53
N VAL A 30 -14.97 -1.13 -18.57
CA VAL A 30 -14.20 -0.45 -19.62
C VAL A 30 -13.46 -1.39 -20.57
N GLY A 31 -13.77 -2.67 -20.57
CA GLY A 31 -13.18 -3.63 -21.50
C GLY A 31 -12.14 -4.54 -20.87
N THR A 32 -10.97 -4.69 -21.50
CA THR A 32 -9.92 -5.59 -21.01
C THR A 32 -9.23 -5.03 -19.77
N ALA A 33 -8.97 -5.91 -18.80
CA ALA A 33 -8.21 -5.55 -17.62
C ALA A 33 -6.76 -5.20 -18.01
N ASP A 34 -6.26 -4.09 -17.47
CA ASP A 34 -4.88 -3.69 -17.66
C ASP A 34 -3.96 -4.50 -16.75
N ARG A 35 -2.79 -4.83 -17.27
CA ARG A 35 -1.74 -5.45 -16.49
C ARG A 35 -1.03 -4.40 -15.65
N ILE A 36 -0.71 -4.77 -14.43
CA ILE A 36 0.06 -3.93 -13.50
C ILE A 36 1.42 -4.58 -13.28
N ASP A 37 2.49 -3.82 -13.56
CA ASP A 37 3.86 -4.17 -13.24
C ASP A 37 4.49 -3.02 -12.48
N ALA A 38 4.99 -3.28 -11.29
CA ALA A 38 5.54 -2.22 -10.46
C ALA A 38 6.71 -2.72 -9.60
N VAL A 39 7.49 -1.75 -9.16
CA VAL A 39 8.46 -1.94 -8.10
C VAL A 39 8.08 -0.96 -6.99
N ASP A 40 7.82 -1.49 -5.81
CA ASP A 40 7.53 -0.73 -4.61
C ASP A 40 8.72 -0.88 -3.66
N THR A 41 9.29 0.23 -3.23
CA THR A 41 10.44 0.23 -2.33
C THR A 41 10.06 0.97 -1.05
N TYR A 42 10.34 0.36 0.09
CA TYR A 42 10.09 0.96 1.40
C TYR A 42 11.39 1.06 2.16
N GLU A 43 11.70 2.26 2.68
CA GLU A 43 12.90 2.49 3.46
C GLU A 43 12.60 3.38 4.67
N ARG A 44 13.44 3.27 5.70
CA ARG A 44 13.29 4.03 6.94
C ARG A 44 13.87 5.42 6.78
N LEU A 45 13.08 6.44 7.17
CA LEU A 45 13.52 7.82 7.21
C LEU A 45 14.03 8.19 8.60
N PRO A 46 14.84 9.25 8.72
CA PRO A 46 15.14 9.83 10.03
C PRO A 46 13.84 10.16 10.76
N GLY A 47 13.77 9.80 12.03
CA GLY A 47 12.55 9.97 12.83
C GLY A 47 11.63 8.76 12.83
N GLY A 48 11.87 7.76 11.96
CA GLY A 48 11.18 6.48 12.00
C GLY A 48 10.07 6.29 10.99
N ALA A 49 9.62 7.34 10.29
CA ALA A 49 8.64 7.20 9.22
C ALA A 49 9.22 6.38 8.06
N LEU A 50 8.37 5.82 7.22
CA LEU A 50 8.81 5.12 6.01
C LEU A 50 8.62 6.01 4.79
N LEU A 51 9.55 5.89 3.86
CA LEU A 51 9.43 6.38 2.50
C LEU A 51 9.09 5.21 1.59
N HIS A 52 7.97 5.30 0.89
CA HIS A 52 7.52 4.32 -0.09
C HIS A 52 7.65 4.94 -1.47
N LEU A 53 8.47 4.34 -2.33
CA LEU A 53 8.62 4.78 -3.71
C LEU A 53 7.86 3.81 -4.62
N VAL A 54 7.12 4.37 -5.57
CA VAL A 54 6.34 3.62 -6.54
C VAL A 54 6.90 3.88 -7.93
N ASP A 55 7.22 2.80 -8.65
CA ASP A 55 7.60 2.84 -10.06
C ASP A 55 6.75 1.79 -10.76
N ALA A 56 5.67 2.22 -11.41
CA ALA A 56 4.64 1.33 -11.91
C ALA A 56 4.34 1.57 -13.38
N LYS A 57 3.83 0.52 -14.01
CA LYS A 57 3.22 0.59 -15.33
C LYS A 57 1.86 -0.09 -15.24
N VAL A 58 0.80 0.65 -15.56
CA VAL A 58 -0.58 0.15 -15.58
C VAL A 58 -1.05 0.19 -17.02
N GLY A 59 -1.12 -0.97 -17.66
CA GLY A 59 -1.31 -1.02 -19.10
C GLY A 59 -0.16 -0.33 -19.81
N GLU A 60 -0.43 0.71 -20.57
CA GLU A 60 0.58 1.52 -21.25
C GLU A 60 1.00 2.75 -20.44
N GLN A 61 0.30 3.05 -19.33
CA GLN A 61 0.52 4.25 -18.56
C GLN A 61 1.59 4.05 -17.50
N LYS A 62 2.59 4.95 -17.48
CA LYS A 62 3.60 4.97 -16.44
C LYS A 62 3.09 5.79 -15.25
N VAL A 63 3.25 5.23 -14.04
CA VAL A 63 2.87 5.88 -12.77
C VAL A 63 4.07 5.86 -11.85
N GLU A 64 4.53 7.04 -11.42
CA GLU A 64 5.62 7.17 -10.48
C GLU A 64 5.18 8.04 -9.31
N GLY A 65 5.60 7.70 -8.11
CA GLY A 65 5.25 8.50 -6.94
C GLY A 65 6.03 8.15 -5.71
N ALA A 66 5.80 8.94 -4.69
CA ALA A 66 6.40 8.77 -3.37
C ALA A 66 5.33 8.97 -2.30
N GLU A 67 5.42 8.16 -1.26
CA GLU A 67 4.50 8.20 -0.13
C GLU A 67 5.30 8.21 1.16
N ILE A 68 4.86 9.01 2.13
CA ILE A 68 5.44 8.98 3.47
C ILE A 68 4.40 8.36 4.40
N ILE A 69 4.85 7.39 5.19
CA ILE A 69 4.02 6.69 6.16
C ILE A 69 4.50 7.03 7.56
N GLY A 70 3.66 7.71 8.33
CA GLY A 70 3.92 8.06 9.71
C GLY A 70 2.86 7.50 10.64
N TYR A 71 2.97 7.83 11.93
CA TYR A 71 2.00 7.34 12.93
C TYR A 71 1.46 8.50 13.73
N ASP A 72 0.14 8.49 13.93
CA ASP A 72 -0.57 9.47 14.77
C ASP A 72 -1.00 8.79 16.07
N PRO A 73 -0.30 9.03 17.19
CA PRO A 73 -0.65 8.38 18.46
C PRO A 73 -1.99 8.85 19.02
N ALA A 74 -2.43 10.07 18.69
CA ALA A 74 -3.72 10.57 19.15
C ALA A 74 -4.89 9.82 18.53
N ARG A 75 -4.75 9.40 17.27
CA ARG A 75 -5.78 8.65 16.57
C ARG A 75 -5.55 7.14 16.59
N GLY A 76 -4.35 6.70 16.99
CA GLY A 76 -4.00 5.28 17.02
C GLY A 76 -3.92 4.62 15.65
N CYS A 77 -3.56 5.37 14.62
CA CYS A 77 -3.44 4.85 13.26
C CYS A 77 -2.23 5.44 12.55
N TYR A 78 -1.82 4.78 11.46
CA TYR A 78 -0.82 5.34 10.57
C TYR A 78 -1.48 6.35 9.64
N LEU A 79 -0.72 7.38 9.28
CA LEU A 79 -1.13 8.36 8.28
C LEU A 79 -0.18 8.27 7.12
N THR A 80 -0.72 8.30 5.91
CA THR A 80 0.10 8.31 4.70
C THR A 80 -0.24 9.50 3.84
N GLN A 81 0.77 10.01 3.15
CA GLN A 81 0.60 11.08 2.18
C GLN A 81 1.39 10.70 0.92
N TYR A 82 0.67 10.52 -0.15
CA TYR A 82 1.21 10.14 -1.46
C TYR A 82 1.19 11.33 -2.41
N PHE A 83 2.27 11.46 -3.19
CA PHE A 83 2.36 12.40 -4.30
C PHE A 83 2.94 11.67 -5.50
N GLY A 84 2.24 11.67 -6.59
CA GLY A 84 2.69 10.98 -7.78
C GLY A 84 2.19 11.62 -9.06
N SER A 85 2.59 11.03 -10.18
CA SER A 85 2.17 11.47 -11.51
C SER A 85 0.66 11.36 -11.72
N ASP A 86 0.00 10.55 -10.91
CA ASP A 86 -1.47 10.36 -10.94
C ASP A 86 -2.19 11.23 -9.89
N GLY A 87 -1.49 12.14 -9.22
CA GLY A 87 -2.07 13.09 -8.28
C GLY A 87 -1.81 12.74 -6.82
N PRO A 88 -2.24 13.62 -5.89
CA PRO A 88 -2.06 13.38 -4.46
C PRO A 88 -3.12 12.44 -3.90
N ALA A 89 -2.76 11.71 -2.86
CA ALA A 89 -3.70 10.88 -2.10
C ALA A 89 -3.24 10.76 -0.65
N ALA A 90 -4.19 10.71 0.26
CA ALA A 90 -3.93 10.53 1.68
C ALA A 90 -4.76 9.37 2.22
N TYR A 91 -4.17 8.61 3.12
CA TYR A 91 -4.83 7.43 3.70
C TYR A 91 -4.63 7.38 5.20
N ASP A 92 -5.64 6.88 5.89
CA ASP A 92 -5.49 6.34 7.24
C ASP A 92 -5.18 4.85 7.07
N ALA A 93 -4.21 4.35 7.81
CA ALA A 93 -3.75 2.98 7.62
C ALA A 93 -3.62 2.25 8.96
N SER A 94 -3.70 0.94 8.90
CA SER A 94 -3.53 0.09 10.07
C SER A 94 -2.82 -1.20 9.71
N LEU A 95 -2.08 -1.73 10.68
CA LEU A 95 -1.44 -3.03 10.58
C LEU A 95 -2.03 -3.89 11.69
N SER A 96 -2.78 -4.92 11.31
CA SER A 96 -3.48 -5.77 12.26
C SER A 96 -3.05 -7.21 12.13
N GLU A 97 -3.25 -7.98 13.21
CA GLU A 97 -3.11 -9.43 13.17
C GLU A 97 -4.50 -10.03 13.34
N ASP A 98 -4.89 -10.89 12.41
CA ASP A 98 -6.16 -11.58 12.44
C ASP A 98 -5.88 -13.07 12.22
N ASN A 99 -6.16 -13.89 13.26
CA ASN A 99 -5.89 -15.34 13.25
C ASN A 99 -4.46 -15.68 12.83
N GLY A 100 -3.49 -14.88 13.29
CA GLY A 100 -2.07 -15.05 12.95
C GLY A 100 -1.66 -14.45 11.63
N ALA A 101 -2.59 -13.94 10.83
CA ALA A 101 -2.29 -13.26 9.58
C ALA A 101 -2.07 -11.76 9.83
N VAL A 102 -1.03 -11.21 9.22
CA VAL A 102 -0.76 -9.77 9.28
C VAL A 102 -1.41 -9.11 8.07
N VAL A 103 -2.20 -8.08 8.33
CA VAL A 103 -2.97 -7.38 7.29
C VAL A 103 -2.66 -5.88 7.35
N TRP A 104 -2.25 -5.34 6.21
CA TRP A 104 -2.03 -3.90 6.02
C TRP A 104 -3.23 -3.33 5.28
N THR A 105 -3.91 -2.35 5.90
CA THR A 105 -5.08 -1.70 5.28
C THR A 105 -4.85 -0.21 5.17
N MET A 106 -5.37 0.38 4.09
CA MET A 106 -5.32 1.81 3.83
C MET A 106 -6.70 2.27 3.42
N ARG A 107 -7.18 3.38 4.00
CA ARG A 107 -8.48 3.96 3.68
C ARG A 107 -8.33 5.40 3.26
N GLY A 108 -8.73 5.68 2.02
CA GLY A 108 -8.81 7.03 1.48
C GLY A 108 -10.26 7.46 1.29
N LYS A 109 -10.44 8.63 0.69
CA LYS A 109 -11.78 9.15 0.40
C LYS A 109 -12.43 8.43 -0.77
N LYS A 110 -11.63 7.97 -1.74
CA LYS A 110 -12.12 7.40 -2.99
C LYS A 110 -11.66 5.98 -3.24
N ASP A 111 -10.67 5.51 -2.51
CA ASP A 111 -10.10 4.18 -2.69
C ASP A 111 -9.62 3.61 -1.36
N ARG A 112 -9.51 2.31 -1.33
CA ARG A 112 -9.04 1.59 -0.15
C ARG A 112 -8.30 0.33 -0.55
N PHE A 113 -7.34 -0.06 0.27
CA PHE A 113 -6.47 -1.21 0.04
C PHE A 113 -6.50 -2.16 1.23
N SER A 114 -6.41 -3.46 0.95
CA SER A 114 -6.17 -4.49 1.97
C SER A 114 -5.17 -5.49 1.43
N GLY A 115 -4.08 -5.70 2.15
CA GLY A 115 -3.05 -6.66 1.77
C GLY A 115 -2.70 -7.58 2.91
N THR A 116 -2.67 -8.88 2.65
CA THR A 116 -2.37 -9.92 3.63
C THR A 116 -0.99 -10.49 3.36
N PHE A 117 -0.15 -10.53 4.40
CA PHE A 117 1.18 -11.12 4.32
C PHE A 117 1.12 -12.63 4.49
N ASN A 118 1.97 -13.36 3.75
CA ASN A 118 2.17 -14.78 4.00
C ASN A 118 2.96 -15.00 5.29
N GLU A 119 3.13 -16.25 5.71
CA GLU A 119 3.83 -16.56 6.97
C GLU A 119 5.28 -16.09 6.98
N GLU A 120 5.99 -16.19 5.87
CA GLU A 120 7.39 -15.76 5.74
C GLU A 120 7.54 -14.24 5.63
N ARG A 121 6.44 -13.50 5.52
CA ARG A 121 6.43 -12.04 5.37
C ARG A 121 7.15 -11.57 4.11
N ASN A 122 7.15 -12.37 3.05
CA ASN A 122 7.82 -12.04 1.80
C ASN A 122 6.88 -11.99 0.60
N VAL A 123 5.59 -12.23 0.80
CA VAL A 123 4.55 -12.05 -0.23
C VAL A 123 3.35 -11.37 0.40
N ILE A 124 2.84 -10.34 -0.28
CA ILE A 124 1.60 -9.67 0.09
C ILE A 124 0.60 -9.89 -1.03
N THR A 125 -0.57 -10.43 -0.70
CA THR A 125 -1.68 -10.54 -1.63
C THR A 125 -2.71 -9.49 -1.27
N GLY A 126 -3.00 -8.60 -2.19
CA GLY A 126 -3.85 -7.46 -1.88
C GLY A 126 -4.81 -7.07 -2.97
N HIS A 127 -5.74 -6.22 -2.60
CA HIS A 127 -6.69 -5.66 -3.54
C HIS A 127 -7.04 -4.23 -3.18
N TRP A 128 -7.32 -3.46 -4.21
CA TRP A 128 -7.85 -2.11 -4.10
C TRP A 128 -9.30 -2.09 -4.54
N ASP A 129 -10.12 -1.35 -3.81
CA ASP A 129 -11.46 -0.97 -4.24
C ASP A 129 -11.49 0.53 -4.46
N ALA A 130 -12.35 0.97 -5.36
CA ALA A 130 -12.56 2.39 -5.63
C ALA A 130 -14.05 2.71 -5.58
N LEU A 131 -14.38 3.96 -5.24
CA LEU A 131 -15.76 4.43 -5.29
C LEU A 131 -16.14 4.76 -6.74
N ASP A 132 -17.32 4.30 -7.16
CA ASP A 132 -17.89 4.69 -8.43
C ASP A 132 -18.67 6.02 -8.30
N ASP A 133 -19.27 6.48 -9.40
CA ASP A 133 -20.03 7.73 -9.43
C ASP A 133 -21.27 7.71 -8.53
N ASP A 134 -21.78 6.53 -8.19
CA ASP A 134 -22.91 6.35 -7.29
C ASP A 134 -22.50 6.14 -5.83
N SER A 135 -21.23 6.35 -5.51
CA SER A 135 -20.64 6.17 -4.20
C SER A 135 -20.69 4.74 -3.68
N ASN A 136 -20.62 3.77 -4.60
CA ASN A 136 -20.51 2.35 -4.27
C ASN A 136 -19.06 1.89 -4.41
N TRP A 137 -18.61 1.05 -3.48
CA TRP A 137 -17.29 0.43 -3.56
C TRP A 137 -17.30 -0.65 -4.65
N ARG A 138 -16.31 -0.57 -5.55
CA ARG A 138 -16.12 -1.54 -6.64
C ARG A 138 -14.70 -2.07 -6.63
N PRO A 139 -14.49 -3.35 -6.94
CA PRO A 139 -13.13 -3.87 -7.12
C PRO A 139 -12.41 -3.07 -8.22
N TRP A 140 -11.16 -2.70 -7.95
CA TRP A 140 -10.37 -1.90 -8.89
C TRP A 140 -9.11 -2.63 -9.34
N MET A 141 -8.32 -3.18 -8.40
CA MET A 141 -7.09 -3.88 -8.72
C MET A 141 -6.88 -5.06 -7.81
N ASP A 142 -6.32 -6.14 -8.37
CA ASP A 142 -5.74 -7.24 -7.59
C ASP A 142 -4.25 -7.24 -7.82
N ILE A 143 -3.46 -7.28 -6.75
CA ILE A 143 -2.00 -7.24 -6.83
C ILE A 143 -1.37 -8.26 -5.90
N THR A 144 -0.18 -8.70 -6.29
CA THR A 144 0.70 -9.53 -5.48
C THR A 144 2.06 -8.84 -5.43
N LEU A 145 2.57 -8.62 -4.22
CA LEU A 145 3.89 -8.04 -4.02
C LEU A 145 4.81 -9.16 -3.52
N THR A 146 5.91 -9.37 -4.21
CA THR A 146 6.91 -10.36 -3.85
C THR A 146 8.20 -9.67 -3.47
N LYS A 147 8.67 -9.92 -2.25
CA LYS A 147 9.88 -9.27 -1.74
C LYS A 147 11.09 -9.79 -2.49
N GLN A 148 11.94 -8.86 -2.92
CA GLN A 148 13.16 -9.16 -3.64
C GLN A 148 14.31 -9.40 -2.68
N PRO A 149 15.27 -10.26 -3.02
CA PRO A 149 16.44 -10.47 -2.17
C PRO A 149 17.22 -9.17 -1.95
N SER A 150 17.78 -9.01 -0.76
CA SER A 150 18.70 -7.91 -0.46
C SER A 150 19.98 -8.09 -1.27
N GLN A 151 20.49 -6.98 -1.79
CA GLN A 151 21.76 -7.00 -2.51
C GLN A 151 22.89 -6.52 -1.63
#